data_28a146a5a6443861588d694ee3b63c25
#
_entry.id   28a146a5a6443861588d694ee3b63c25
#
_cell.length_a   1.000
_cell.length_b   1.000
_cell.length_c   1.000
_cell.angle_alpha   90.00
_cell.angle_beta   90.00
_cell.angle_gamma   90.00
#
_symmetry.space_group_name_H-M   'P 1'
#
loop_
_entity.id
_entity.type
_entity.pdbx_description
1 polymer ?
#
loop_
_entity_poly.entity_id
_entity_poly.type
_entity_poly.pdbx_seq_one_letter_code
_entity_poly.pdbx_strand_id
1 'polypeptide(L)'
;AKIPLMMEVIRGFDYVVVGSEHEALVLERNLIAQYHPYFNVDLKDDKSYPFIALTKGDVFPAIKYTREKHKPDTRYFGPYTDSRAARRMVDIARRAVPLCATSCADWRNLSRRLENDPLAMMKSDVRPCFDFHVGLGPGACCGRITPEEYAANVRRIERFLAGQHREFLSLPVAEHGGKV
;
A
#
# COMPACT_ATOMS: atom_id res chain seq x y z
N ALA A 1 22.08 33.38 10.30
CA ALA A 1 22.75 32.17 9.82
C ALA A 1 22.61 31.07 10.89
N LYS A 2 22.07 29.88 10.55
CA LYS A 2 21.82 28.76 11.48
C LYS A 2 23.07 28.04 11.95
N ILE A 3 24.06 27.93 11.07
CA ILE A 3 25.29 27.13 11.31
C ILE A 3 26.08 27.64 12.51
N PRO A 4 26.38 28.94 12.69
CA PRO A 4 27.09 29.39 13.86
C PRO A 4 26.40 29.04 15.18
N LEU A 5 25.06 29.23 15.24
CA LEU A 5 24.29 28.91 16.44
C LEU A 5 24.25 27.39 16.73
N MET A 6 24.22 26.56 15.70
CA MET A 6 24.30 25.10 15.84
C MET A 6 25.68 24.70 16.39
N MET A 7 26.77 25.32 15.92
CA MET A 7 28.12 25.01 16.36
C MET A 7 28.38 25.38 17.86
N GLU A 8 27.67 26.36 18.41
CA GLU A 8 27.75 26.73 19.80
C GLU A 8 27.14 25.66 20.75
N VAL A 9 26.15 24.90 20.27
CA VAL A 9 25.43 23.93 21.11
C VAL A 9 25.86 22.48 20.88
N ILE A 10 26.57 22.16 19.79
CA ILE A 10 27.09 20.82 19.54
C ILE A 10 28.09 20.43 20.62
N ARG A 11 27.95 19.24 21.20
CA ARG A 11 28.83 18.64 22.20
C ARG A 11 29.55 17.39 21.68
N GLY A 12 29.04 16.78 20.62
CA GLY A 12 29.61 15.58 20.02
C GLY A 12 28.84 15.17 18.81
N PHE A 13 29.25 14.10 18.17
CA PHE A 13 28.55 13.46 17.07
C PHE A 13 28.70 11.95 17.17
N ASP A 14 27.67 11.26 16.71
CA ASP A 14 27.66 9.82 16.51
C ASP A 14 27.40 9.50 15.03
N TYR A 15 27.77 8.32 14.60
CA TYR A 15 27.49 7.87 13.24
C TYR A 15 27.03 6.42 13.21
N VAL A 16 26.17 6.10 12.23
CA VAL A 16 25.71 4.74 11.95
C VAL A 16 26.09 4.41 10.52
N VAL A 17 26.80 3.31 10.32
CA VAL A 17 27.15 2.82 9.00
C VAL A 17 26.00 1.96 8.48
N VAL A 18 25.54 2.24 7.26
CA VAL A 18 24.45 1.52 6.58
C VAL A 18 24.93 0.95 5.24
N GLY A 19 24.21 -0.01 4.70
CA GLY A 19 24.61 -0.73 3.49
C GLY A 19 24.40 0.03 2.18
N SER A 20 23.59 1.10 2.17
CA SER A 20 23.26 1.87 0.98
C SER A 20 22.84 3.30 1.30
N GLU A 21 22.94 4.19 0.30
CA GLU A 21 22.43 5.56 0.38
C GLU A 21 20.92 5.61 0.71
N HIS A 22 20.18 4.68 0.17
CA HIS A 22 18.74 4.56 0.45
C HIS A 22 18.46 4.28 1.93
N GLU A 23 19.21 3.35 2.53
CA GLU A 23 19.14 3.06 3.96
C GLU A 23 19.52 4.27 4.82
N ALA A 24 20.54 5.03 4.41
CA ALA A 24 20.96 6.25 5.09
C ALA A 24 19.83 7.28 5.15
N LEU A 25 19.16 7.54 4.03
CA LEU A 25 18.04 8.48 3.95
C LEU A 25 16.84 8.04 4.80
N VAL A 26 16.53 6.75 4.83
CA VAL A 26 15.46 6.19 5.68
C VAL A 26 15.80 6.32 7.16
N LEU A 27 17.05 6.00 7.52
CA LEU A 27 17.53 6.11 8.90
C LEU A 27 17.54 7.57 9.38
N GLU A 28 18.08 8.50 8.59
CA GLU A 28 18.07 9.93 8.87
C GLU A 28 16.66 10.42 9.19
N ARG A 29 15.70 10.08 8.35
CA ARG A 29 14.32 10.46 8.57
C ARG A 29 13.73 9.89 9.86
N ASN A 30 13.99 8.61 10.14
CA ASN A 30 13.49 7.97 11.36
C ASN A 30 14.07 8.68 12.60
N LEU A 31 15.34 9.03 12.59
CA LEU A 31 15.99 9.77 13.66
C LEU A 31 15.40 11.19 13.81
N ILE A 32 15.13 11.88 12.70
CA ILE A 32 14.49 13.20 12.74
C ILE A 32 13.07 13.11 13.30
N ALA A 33 12.29 12.09 12.89
CA ALA A 33 10.94 11.86 13.41
C ALA A 33 10.94 11.48 14.89
N GLN A 34 11.96 10.77 15.38
CA GLN A 34 12.10 10.35 16.76
C GLN A 34 12.55 11.50 17.68
N TYR A 35 13.56 12.24 17.24
CA TYR A 35 14.23 13.23 18.11
C TYR A 35 13.77 14.67 17.88
N HIS A 36 13.05 14.96 16.79
CA HIS A 36 12.56 16.30 16.41
C HIS A 36 13.64 17.40 16.54
N PRO A 37 14.85 17.24 15.95
CA PRO A 37 15.97 18.13 16.18
C PRO A 37 15.66 19.56 15.76
N TYR A 38 16.04 20.53 16.63
CA TYR A 38 15.71 21.95 16.47
C TYR A 38 16.27 22.57 15.18
N PHE A 39 17.46 22.17 14.78
CA PHE A 39 18.17 22.75 13.63
C PHE A 39 17.80 22.09 12.29
N ASN A 40 17.08 20.98 12.29
CA ASN A 40 16.69 20.29 11.07
C ASN A 40 15.34 20.84 10.57
N VAL A 41 15.39 21.80 9.61
CA VAL A 41 14.21 22.52 9.12
C VAL A 41 13.56 21.82 7.93
N ASP A 42 14.38 21.25 7.05
CA ASP A 42 13.90 20.79 5.73
C ASP A 42 13.05 19.49 5.80
N LEU A 43 13.21 18.72 6.88
CA LEU A 43 12.41 17.51 7.09
C LEU A 43 11.26 17.71 8.11
N LYS A 44 11.03 18.93 8.58
CA LYS A 44 9.80 19.32 9.28
C LYS A 44 8.63 19.55 8.31
N ASP A 45 8.91 19.63 7.03
CA ASP A 45 7.88 19.66 5.99
C ASP A 45 7.15 18.30 6.02
N ASP A 46 5.85 18.35 6.15
CA ASP A 46 4.91 17.23 6.34
C ASP A 46 4.81 16.30 5.09
N LYS A 47 5.78 16.40 4.19
CA LYS A 47 5.93 15.54 3.02
C LYS A 47 6.44 14.16 3.41
N SER A 48 5.55 13.38 4.00
CA SER A 48 5.84 11.98 4.29
C SER A 48 6.22 11.22 3.03
N TYR A 49 7.24 10.33 3.13
CA TYR A 49 7.55 9.42 2.02
C TYR A 49 6.31 8.61 1.64
N PRO A 50 6.16 8.28 0.37
CA PRO A 50 5.08 7.43 -0.07
C PRO A 50 5.23 6.01 0.45
N PHE A 51 4.10 5.42 0.77
CA PHE A 51 3.96 4.02 1.12
C PHE A 51 2.95 3.36 0.18
N ILE A 52 3.06 2.06 0.05
CA ILE A 52 1.99 1.23 -0.47
C ILE A 52 1.24 0.67 0.73
N ALA A 53 -0.06 0.94 0.79
CA ALA A 53 -0.93 0.49 1.88
C ALA A 53 -1.85 -0.62 1.38
N LEU A 54 -1.98 -1.67 2.18
CA LEU A 54 -2.96 -2.73 2.02
C LEU A 54 -3.93 -2.67 3.21
N THR A 55 -5.19 -2.36 2.96
CA THR A 55 -6.22 -2.23 3.99
C THR A 55 -6.62 -3.62 4.48
N LYS A 56 -6.30 -3.96 5.74
CA LYS A 56 -6.62 -5.27 6.32
C LYS A 56 -7.92 -5.31 7.10
N GLY A 57 -8.41 -4.16 7.54
CA GLY A 57 -9.67 -4.03 8.26
C GLY A 57 -10.91 -4.22 7.38
N ASP A 58 -10.75 -4.15 6.05
CA ASP A 58 -11.85 -4.35 5.11
C ASP A 58 -12.08 -5.83 4.83
N VAL A 59 -13.33 -6.23 4.63
CA VAL A 59 -13.69 -7.61 4.19
C VAL A 59 -13.01 -7.95 2.85
N PHE A 60 -12.89 -6.97 1.98
CA PHE A 60 -12.14 -7.06 0.73
C PHE A 60 -10.99 -6.04 0.76
N PRO A 61 -9.81 -6.39 1.30
CA PRO A 61 -8.65 -5.51 1.34
C PRO A 61 -8.29 -4.93 -0.02
N ALA A 62 -7.95 -3.64 -0.04
CA ALA A 62 -7.54 -2.95 -1.25
C ALA A 62 -6.10 -2.42 -1.11
N ILE A 63 -5.40 -2.35 -2.24
CA ILE A 63 -4.06 -1.78 -2.32
C ILE A 63 -4.14 -0.33 -2.82
N LYS A 64 -3.39 0.57 -2.18
CA LYS A 64 -3.28 1.97 -2.59
C LYS A 64 -1.89 2.55 -2.36
N TYR A 65 -1.53 3.52 -3.18
CA TYR A 65 -0.47 4.46 -2.89
C TYR A 65 -0.95 5.49 -1.87
N THR A 66 -0.16 5.80 -0.85
CA THR A 66 -0.54 6.78 0.18
C THR A 66 0.67 7.49 0.79
N ARG A 67 0.41 8.67 1.36
CA ARG A 67 1.31 9.42 2.26
C ARG A 67 0.63 9.73 3.60
N GLU A 68 -0.54 9.17 3.82
CA GLU A 68 -1.30 9.35 5.05
C GLU A 68 -0.58 8.75 6.26
N LYS A 69 -0.91 9.26 7.46
CA LYS A 69 -0.48 8.66 8.73
C LYS A 69 -0.93 7.20 8.80
N HIS A 70 -0.08 6.35 9.36
CA HIS A 70 -0.36 4.92 9.49
C HIS A 70 -1.62 4.68 10.34
N LYS A 71 -2.49 3.81 9.83
CA LYS A 71 -3.69 3.34 10.50
C LYS A 71 -3.47 1.92 11.06
N PRO A 72 -4.06 1.56 12.22
CA PRO A 72 -3.81 0.27 12.86
C PRO A 72 -4.20 -0.93 11.97
N ASP A 73 -5.33 -0.83 11.24
CA ASP A 73 -5.86 -1.91 10.40
C ASP A 73 -5.35 -1.89 8.96
N THR A 74 -4.16 -1.37 8.76
CA THR A 74 -3.56 -1.23 7.43
C THR A 74 -2.10 -1.65 7.48
N ARG A 75 -1.70 -2.53 6.56
CA ARG A 75 -0.30 -2.91 6.40
C ARG A 75 0.37 -1.96 5.40
N TYR A 76 1.53 -1.43 5.78
CA TYR A 76 2.31 -0.50 4.98
C TYR A 76 3.59 -1.16 4.48
N PHE A 77 3.95 -0.88 3.24
CA PHE A 77 5.18 -1.30 2.59
C PHE A 77 5.92 -0.07 2.11
N GLY A 78 7.20 -0.02 2.30
CA GLY A 78 8.08 1.14 2.05
C GLY A 78 8.79 1.56 3.34
N PRO A 79 9.32 2.78 3.44
CA PRO A 79 9.07 3.95 2.57
C PRO A 79 9.71 3.85 1.18
N TYR A 80 9.09 4.48 0.20
CA TYR A 80 9.65 4.64 -1.15
C TYR A 80 10.22 6.05 -1.30
N THR A 81 11.41 6.18 -1.87
CA THR A 81 12.00 7.49 -2.18
C THR A 81 11.38 8.14 -3.41
N ASP A 82 10.96 7.32 -4.40
CA ASP A 82 10.30 7.79 -5.61
C ASP A 82 8.80 7.45 -5.62
N SER A 83 7.99 8.49 -5.70
CA SER A 83 6.52 8.37 -5.82
C SER A 83 6.07 7.66 -7.10
N ARG A 84 6.83 7.79 -8.19
CA ARG A 84 6.51 7.12 -9.46
C ARG A 84 6.78 5.63 -9.35
N ALA A 85 7.90 5.25 -8.70
CA ALA A 85 8.20 3.84 -8.44
C ALA A 85 7.14 3.17 -7.57
N ALA A 86 6.70 3.83 -6.50
CA ALA A 86 5.62 3.31 -5.64
C ALA A 86 4.30 3.13 -6.40
N ARG A 87 3.90 4.09 -7.23
CA ARG A 87 2.68 3.97 -8.07
C ARG A 87 2.80 2.85 -9.10
N ARG A 88 3.94 2.74 -9.80
CA ARG A 88 4.20 1.64 -10.74
C ARG A 88 4.13 0.28 -10.06
N MET A 89 4.63 0.17 -8.83
CA MET A 89 4.56 -1.08 -8.06
C MET A 89 3.10 -1.47 -7.75
N VAL A 90 2.23 -0.52 -7.39
CA VAL A 90 0.79 -0.76 -7.21
C VAL A 90 0.15 -1.23 -8.51
N ASP A 91 0.47 -0.59 -9.64
CA ASP A 91 -0.06 -0.97 -10.96
C ASP A 91 0.38 -2.38 -11.37
N ILE A 92 1.66 -2.72 -11.18
CA ILE A 92 2.20 -4.06 -11.46
C ILE A 92 1.51 -5.10 -10.57
N ALA A 93 1.40 -4.82 -9.26
CA ALA A 93 0.75 -5.72 -8.32
C ALA A 93 -0.70 -6.03 -8.71
N ARG A 94 -1.49 -5.01 -9.10
CA ARG A 94 -2.88 -5.17 -9.51
C ARG A 94 -3.05 -5.88 -10.86
N ARG A 95 -2.11 -5.71 -11.78
CA ARG A 95 -2.11 -6.43 -13.07
C ARG A 95 -1.79 -7.91 -12.90
N ALA A 96 -0.89 -8.24 -11.99
CA ALA A 96 -0.49 -9.62 -11.74
C ALA A 96 -1.49 -10.37 -10.83
N VAL A 97 -2.07 -9.67 -9.86
CA VAL A 97 -3.07 -10.23 -8.94
C VAL A 97 -4.19 -9.21 -8.74
N PRO A 98 -5.36 -9.40 -9.35
CA PRO A 98 -6.46 -8.45 -9.28
C PRO A 98 -6.95 -8.23 -7.84
N LEU A 99 -7.00 -6.96 -7.42
CA LEU A 99 -7.66 -6.49 -6.21
C LEU A 99 -8.55 -5.29 -6.51
N CYS A 100 -9.59 -5.11 -5.70
CA CYS A 100 -10.45 -3.94 -5.80
C CYS A 100 -9.66 -2.65 -5.53
N ALA A 101 -10.02 -1.57 -6.22
CA ALA A 101 -9.43 -0.27 -6.01
C ALA A 101 -10.20 0.50 -4.93
N THR A 102 -9.50 1.20 -4.05
CA THR A 102 -10.13 2.10 -3.05
C THR A 102 -10.92 3.26 -3.68
N SER A 103 -10.64 3.59 -4.94
CA SER A 103 -11.38 4.58 -5.73
C SER A 103 -12.72 4.06 -6.25
N CYS A 104 -12.94 2.74 -6.28
CA CYS A 104 -14.19 2.14 -6.76
C CYS A 104 -15.35 2.47 -5.79
N ALA A 105 -16.40 3.09 -6.32
CA ALA A 105 -17.59 3.44 -5.54
C ALA A 105 -18.33 2.19 -5.05
N ASP A 106 -18.47 1.18 -5.92
CA ASP A 106 -19.17 -0.06 -5.60
C ASP A 106 -18.44 -0.87 -4.52
N TRP A 107 -17.10 -0.90 -4.54
CA TRP A 107 -16.32 -1.50 -3.47
C TRP A 107 -16.57 -0.81 -2.12
N ARG A 108 -16.56 0.53 -2.09
CA ARG A 108 -16.85 1.29 -0.86
C ARG A 108 -18.26 1.06 -0.33
N ASN A 109 -19.23 0.96 -1.24
CA ASN A 109 -20.61 0.69 -0.88
C ASN A 109 -20.78 -0.75 -0.37
N LEU A 110 -20.12 -1.71 -1.01
CA LEU A 110 -20.11 -3.10 -0.55
C LEU A 110 -19.48 -3.24 0.83
N SER A 111 -18.30 -2.67 1.06
CA SER A 111 -17.62 -2.73 2.35
C SER A 111 -18.53 -2.22 3.47
N ARG A 112 -19.21 -1.09 3.24
CA ARG A 112 -20.14 -0.49 4.18
C ARG A 112 -21.40 -1.35 4.43
N ARG A 113 -21.89 -2.04 3.40
CA ARG A 113 -23.04 -2.95 3.50
C ARG A 113 -22.70 -4.23 4.24
N LEU A 114 -21.51 -4.77 4.04
CA LEU A 114 -21.06 -6.00 4.71
C LEU A 114 -20.80 -5.82 6.21
N GLU A 115 -20.53 -4.60 6.67
CA GLU A 115 -20.49 -4.27 8.10
C GLU A 115 -21.83 -4.52 8.79
N ASN A 116 -22.95 -4.35 8.05
CA ASN A 116 -24.31 -4.49 8.57
C ASN A 116 -25.02 -5.79 8.15
N ASP A 117 -24.67 -6.36 7.01
CA ASP A 117 -25.25 -7.59 6.46
C ASP A 117 -24.18 -8.44 5.78
N PRO A 118 -23.67 -9.50 6.44
CA PRO A 118 -22.65 -10.40 5.86
C PRO A 118 -23.08 -11.08 4.56
N LEU A 119 -24.38 -11.19 4.29
CA LEU A 119 -24.94 -11.78 3.06
C LEU A 119 -25.18 -10.73 1.95
N ALA A 120 -24.81 -9.48 2.17
CA ALA A 120 -25.04 -8.41 1.20
C ALA A 120 -24.36 -8.68 -0.17
N MET A 121 -23.28 -9.44 -0.18
CA MET A 121 -22.58 -9.84 -1.41
C MET A 121 -23.43 -10.75 -2.30
N MET A 122 -24.17 -11.70 -1.72
CA MET A 122 -25.00 -12.64 -2.44
C MET A 122 -26.28 -11.98 -3.02
N LYS A 123 -26.64 -10.82 -2.49
CA LYS A 123 -27.82 -10.03 -2.86
C LYS A 123 -27.49 -8.87 -3.82
N SER A 124 -26.23 -8.75 -4.29
CA SER A 124 -25.82 -7.60 -5.08
C SER A 124 -26.13 -7.81 -6.56
N ASP A 125 -27.05 -7.04 -7.06
CA ASP A 125 -27.38 -6.92 -8.49
C ASP A 125 -26.50 -5.85 -9.18
N VAL A 126 -25.25 -5.74 -8.72
CA VAL A 126 -24.28 -4.74 -9.18
C VAL A 126 -23.62 -5.24 -10.47
N ARG A 127 -23.66 -4.40 -11.51
CA ARG A 127 -22.92 -4.70 -12.75
C ARG A 127 -21.41 -4.65 -12.51
N PRO A 128 -20.64 -5.56 -13.15
CA PRO A 128 -19.18 -5.52 -13.06
C PRO A 128 -18.64 -4.15 -13.49
N CYS A 129 -17.68 -3.63 -12.71
CA CYS A 129 -17.04 -2.34 -13.00
C CYS A 129 -16.02 -2.46 -14.15
N PHE A 130 -15.54 -1.32 -14.65
CA PHE A 130 -14.52 -1.27 -15.70
C PHE A 130 -13.27 -2.07 -15.35
N ASP A 131 -12.77 -1.96 -14.10
CA ASP A 131 -11.59 -2.71 -13.64
C ASP A 131 -11.77 -4.22 -13.76
N PHE A 132 -13.00 -4.74 -13.59
CA PHE A 132 -13.28 -6.15 -13.79
C PHE A 132 -13.13 -6.56 -15.26
N HIS A 133 -13.66 -5.76 -16.18
CA HIS A 133 -13.60 -6.06 -17.62
C HIS A 133 -12.17 -6.01 -18.19
N VAL A 134 -11.28 -5.19 -17.60
CA VAL A 134 -9.87 -5.10 -18.01
C VAL A 134 -8.92 -5.97 -17.16
N GLY A 135 -9.47 -6.84 -16.29
CA GLY A 135 -8.69 -7.78 -15.50
C GLY A 135 -7.93 -7.18 -14.31
N LEU A 136 -8.18 -5.93 -13.94
CA LEU A 136 -7.57 -5.26 -12.79
C LEU A 136 -8.35 -5.44 -11.49
N GLY A 137 -9.62 -5.78 -11.58
CA GLY A 137 -10.53 -5.96 -10.47
C GLY A 137 -11.16 -7.36 -10.46
N PRO A 138 -11.24 -8.05 -9.32
CA PRO A 138 -11.74 -9.42 -9.24
C PRO A 138 -13.27 -9.53 -9.22
N GLY A 139 -13.98 -8.39 -9.19
CA GLY A 139 -15.45 -8.37 -9.17
C GLY A 139 -16.08 -8.74 -7.84
N ALA A 140 -15.46 -8.44 -6.72
CA ALA A 140 -15.99 -8.72 -5.39
C ALA A 140 -17.35 -8.05 -5.14
N CYS A 141 -17.54 -6.82 -5.64
CA CYS A 141 -18.79 -6.07 -5.50
C CYS A 141 -19.99 -6.69 -6.25
N CYS A 142 -19.73 -7.57 -7.22
CA CYS A 142 -20.76 -8.25 -8.01
C CYS A 142 -20.73 -9.79 -7.84
N GLY A 143 -20.08 -10.29 -6.78
CA GLY A 143 -20.07 -11.71 -6.45
C GLY A 143 -19.30 -12.61 -7.43
N ARG A 144 -18.34 -12.06 -8.19
CA ARG A 144 -17.54 -12.81 -9.16
C ARG A 144 -16.33 -13.51 -8.58
N ILE A 145 -16.03 -13.29 -7.31
CA ILE A 145 -14.96 -13.94 -6.56
C ILE A 145 -15.46 -14.25 -5.14
N THR A 146 -15.06 -15.39 -4.61
CA THR A 146 -15.38 -15.75 -3.22
C THR A 146 -14.44 -15.02 -2.23
N PRO A 147 -14.84 -14.86 -0.96
CA PRO A 147 -13.96 -14.28 0.06
C PRO A 147 -12.64 -15.04 0.22
N GLU A 148 -12.66 -16.38 0.09
CA GLU A 148 -11.49 -17.25 0.22
C GLU A 148 -10.50 -17.02 -0.93
N GLU A 149 -11.00 -16.95 -2.17
CA GLU A 149 -10.20 -16.65 -3.35
C GLU A 149 -9.62 -15.23 -3.27
N TYR A 150 -10.43 -14.26 -2.81
CA TYR A 150 -9.96 -12.90 -2.60
C TYR A 150 -8.84 -12.84 -1.54
N ALA A 151 -9.01 -13.53 -0.42
CA ALA A 151 -7.99 -13.64 0.62
C ALA A 151 -6.70 -14.29 0.10
N ALA A 152 -6.80 -15.26 -0.82
CA ALA A 152 -5.63 -15.84 -1.49
C ALA A 152 -4.89 -14.78 -2.33
N ASN A 153 -5.61 -13.95 -3.09
CA ASN A 153 -5.04 -12.83 -3.85
C ASN A 153 -4.33 -11.82 -2.93
N VAL A 154 -4.94 -11.48 -1.80
CA VAL A 154 -4.33 -10.59 -0.79
C VAL A 154 -3.00 -11.16 -0.29
N ARG A 155 -2.95 -12.44 0.09
CA ARG A 155 -1.71 -13.10 0.54
C ARG A 155 -0.62 -13.10 -0.54
N ARG A 156 -1.00 -13.27 -1.81
CA ARG A 156 -0.05 -13.21 -2.94
C ARG A 156 0.56 -11.82 -3.08
N ILE A 157 -0.25 -10.76 -3.01
CA ILE A 157 0.25 -9.38 -3.05
C ILE A 157 1.13 -9.06 -1.84
N GLU A 158 0.77 -9.52 -0.64
CA GLU A 158 1.60 -9.31 0.56
C GLU A 158 3.00 -9.91 0.38
N ARG A 159 3.10 -11.14 -0.12
CA ARG A 159 4.39 -11.80 -0.40
C ARG A 159 5.20 -11.04 -1.45
N PHE A 160 4.55 -10.61 -2.52
CA PHE A 160 5.18 -9.81 -3.56
C PHE A 160 5.78 -8.51 -3.01
N LEU A 161 5.00 -7.74 -2.25
CA LEU A 161 5.43 -6.48 -1.65
C LEU A 161 6.46 -6.66 -0.53
N ALA A 162 6.51 -7.85 0.09
CA ALA A 162 7.55 -8.23 1.05
C ALA A 162 8.86 -8.71 0.40
N GLY A 163 8.98 -8.65 -0.94
CA GLY A 163 10.19 -9.03 -1.66
C GLY A 163 10.31 -10.52 -2.04
N GLN A 164 9.27 -11.32 -1.81
CA GLN A 164 9.25 -12.75 -2.16
C GLN A 164 8.85 -12.95 -3.64
N HIS A 165 9.67 -12.42 -4.55
CA HIS A 165 9.33 -12.37 -5.99
C HIS A 165 9.36 -13.72 -6.68
N ARG A 166 10.19 -14.67 -6.25
CA ARG A 166 10.34 -15.99 -6.89
C ARG A 166 9.04 -16.79 -6.88
N GLU A 167 8.38 -16.84 -5.73
CA GLU A 167 7.09 -17.53 -5.59
C GLU A 167 5.97 -16.83 -6.38
N PHE A 168 6.05 -15.50 -6.52
CA PHE A 168 5.06 -14.72 -7.23
C PHE A 168 5.09 -14.98 -8.74
N LEU A 169 6.26 -15.09 -9.35
CA LEU A 169 6.44 -15.34 -10.77
C LEU A 169 6.12 -16.78 -11.18
N SER A 170 6.16 -17.73 -10.26
CA SER A 170 5.85 -19.14 -10.51
C SER A 170 4.35 -19.49 -10.37
N LEU A 171 3.53 -18.56 -9.90
CA LEU A 171 2.09 -18.80 -9.74
C LEU A 171 1.39 -18.64 -11.11
N PRO A 172 0.49 -19.56 -11.47
CA PRO A 172 -0.29 -19.41 -12.68
C PRO A 172 -1.08 -18.08 -12.61
N VAL A 173 -0.94 -17.26 -13.63
CA VAL A 173 -1.83 -16.11 -13.82
C VAL A 173 -3.24 -16.69 -13.94
N ALA A 174 -4.14 -16.28 -13.06
CA ALA A 174 -5.53 -16.71 -13.16
C ALA A 174 -6.05 -16.28 -14.54
N GLU A 175 -6.21 -17.25 -15.44
CA GLU A 175 -6.86 -16.99 -16.71
C GLU A 175 -8.30 -16.57 -16.40
N HIS A 176 -8.54 -15.28 -16.48
CA HIS A 176 -9.89 -14.76 -16.38
C HIS A 176 -10.60 -15.19 -17.65
N GLY A 177 -11.33 -16.30 -17.54
CA GLY A 177 -12.16 -16.80 -18.61
C GLY A 177 -13.17 -15.73 -19.03
N GLY A 178 -12.79 -14.94 -20.02
CA GLY A 178 -13.71 -14.17 -20.81
C GLY A 178 -14.55 -15.15 -21.61
N LYS A 179 -15.63 -15.65 -21.03
CA LYS A 179 -16.75 -16.17 -21.83
C LYS A 179 -17.62 -14.97 -22.17
N VAL A 180 -17.55 -14.59 -23.44
CA VAL A 180 -18.48 -13.71 -24.15
C VAL A 180 -19.90 -14.24 -23.99
#